data_2721d48b70645f9da381b1b81f197f54
#
_entry.id   2721d48b70645f9da381b1b81f197f54
#
_cell.length_a   1.000
_cell.length_b   1.000
_cell.length_c   1.000
_cell.angle_alpha   90.00
_cell.angle_beta   90.00
_cell.angle_gamma   90.00
#
_symmetry.space_group_name_H-M   'P 1'
#
loop_
_entity.id
_entity.type
_entity.pdbx_description
1 polymer ?
#
loop_
_entity_poly.entity_id
_entity_poly.type
_entity_poly.pdbx_seq_one_letter_code
_entity_poly.pdbx_strand_id
1 'polypeptide(L)'
;MTPSFRAAAVAIAVTTLTLSLAACGDKKDKPASQIAAKVNKEEISVHQINFVLQQQRGLKPEQADAAGKQVLERLVDQELALQKAQDLKLDREPRVVQQLEAARREIIARAYLEKTGEAAPKPAPEEIAKYYADKPALFKERRIYNIQEIAIEAKPEQVEGLRAKLVAAKTVNDFIDFLKASNFNFAGNQAVRPAEQLPLNMLDTFAKMKDGQAMLLPSANGAQVVVLTGSRAEPVDEARARPAIEQFLLNDAKRKIVESNLKAMRSAAKIQYVGKFAEGAPGVAAAAPAAPAATASGGLDADAISKGMGLKK
;
A
#
# COMPACT_ATOMS: atom_id res chain seq x y z
N MET A 1 -55.17 60.36 -33.42
CA MET A 1 -55.93 61.02 -32.34
C MET A 1 -55.14 60.92 -31.07
N THR A 2 -54.49 61.98 -30.71
CA THR A 2 -53.99 62.36 -29.39
C THR A 2 -55.16 62.76 -28.50
N PRO A 3 -55.07 63.05 -27.21
CA PRO A 3 -53.97 63.24 -26.27
C PRO A 3 -54.28 62.56 -24.91
N SER A 4 -53.67 62.72 -23.79
CA SER A 4 -53.00 63.82 -23.11
C SER A 4 -52.42 63.38 -21.77
N PHE A 5 -51.31 63.93 -21.44
CA PHE A 5 -50.78 64.36 -20.14
C PHE A 5 -51.65 64.22 -18.91
N ARG A 6 -51.02 63.75 -17.81
CA ARG A 6 -50.90 64.57 -16.57
C ARG A 6 -49.87 64.03 -15.60
N ALA A 7 -48.87 64.86 -15.34
CA ALA A 7 -47.93 64.76 -14.25
C ALA A 7 -48.64 65.04 -12.91
N ALA A 8 -48.17 64.34 -11.88
CA ALA A 8 -48.33 64.83 -10.51
C ALA A 8 -47.13 64.34 -9.69
N ALA A 9 -46.27 65.25 -9.36
CA ALA A 9 -45.23 65.14 -8.37
C ALA A 9 -45.86 65.23 -7.00
N VAL A 10 -45.48 64.37 -6.04
CA VAL A 10 -45.64 64.63 -4.60
C VAL A 10 -44.50 63.91 -3.85
N ALA A 11 -43.59 64.71 -3.36
CA ALA A 11 -43.09 64.90 -2.00
C ALA A 11 -42.41 63.70 -1.30
N ILE A 12 -41.14 63.90 -1.11
CA ILE A 12 -40.20 63.52 -0.07
C ILE A 12 -40.86 63.41 1.30
N ALA A 13 -40.72 62.23 1.93
CA ALA A 13 -40.72 62.08 3.37
C ALA A 13 -39.52 61.20 3.77
N VAL A 14 -38.44 61.88 4.11
CA VAL A 14 -37.28 61.30 4.83
C VAL A 14 -37.74 61.04 6.25
N THR A 15 -37.96 59.77 6.58
CA THR A 15 -38.15 59.38 7.98
C THR A 15 -36.94 58.54 8.36
N THR A 16 -35.99 59.17 9.01
CA THR A 16 -34.85 58.57 9.72
C THR A 16 -35.37 57.74 10.88
N LEU A 17 -35.48 56.45 10.71
CA LEU A 17 -35.70 55.49 11.79
C LEU A 17 -34.36 54.98 12.29
N THR A 18 -33.81 55.65 13.29
CA THR A 18 -32.68 55.16 14.10
C THR A 18 -33.16 53.99 14.95
N LEU A 19 -32.91 52.75 14.44
CA LEU A 19 -33.06 51.55 15.25
C LEU A 19 -31.75 51.33 16.00
N SER A 20 -31.77 51.69 17.28
CA SER A 20 -30.76 51.28 18.26
C SER A 20 -30.80 49.78 18.42
N LEU A 21 -29.88 49.03 17.79
CA LEU A 21 -29.62 47.63 18.14
C LEU A 21 -28.89 47.64 19.49
N ALA A 22 -29.63 47.37 20.56
CA ALA A 22 -29.08 46.90 21.81
C ALA A 22 -28.44 45.54 21.54
N ALA A 23 -27.11 45.47 21.44
CA ALA A 23 -26.33 44.25 21.39
C ALA A 23 -26.43 43.58 22.77
N CYS A 24 -27.38 42.64 22.94
CA CYS A 24 -27.30 41.64 23.97
C CYS A 24 -26.07 40.76 23.67
N GLY A 25 -25.07 40.86 24.52
CA GLY A 25 -23.88 40.04 24.48
C GLY A 25 -24.19 38.60 24.87
N ASP A 26 -24.52 37.77 23.89
CA ASP A 26 -24.30 36.33 23.98
C ASP A 26 -22.85 36.10 23.57
N LYS A 27 -22.10 35.43 24.44
CA LYS A 27 -20.79 34.85 24.10
C LYS A 27 -21.04 33.73 23.11
N LYS A 28 -21.32 34.09 21.86
CA LYS A 28 -21.18 33.12 20.75
C LYS A 28 -19.72 32.78 20.69
N ASP A 29 -19.41 31.51 20.92
CA ASP A 29 -18.10 30.92 20.60
C ASP A 29 -17.68 31.46 19.24
N LYS A 30 -16.58 32.20 19.21
CA LYS A 30 -16.01 32.66 17.94
C LYS A 30 -15.76 31.40 17.13
N PRO A 31 -16.16 31.34 15.84
CA PRO A 31 -15.82 30.19 15.01
C PRO A 31 -14.34 29.97 15.15
N ALA A 32 -13.95 28.73 15.47
CA ALA A 32 -12.56 28.37 15.70
C ALA A 32 -11.74 28.90 14.53
N SER A 33 -10.75 29.73 14.83
CA SER A 33 -9.90 30.32 13.80
C SER A 33 -9.30 29.18 12.98
N GLN A 34 -9.48 29.22 11.66
CA GLN A 34 -8.84 28.23 10.78
C GLN A 34 -7.32 28.40 10.70
N ILE A 35 -6.80 29.49 11.27
CA ILE A 35 -5.38 29.84 11.33
C ILE A 35 -4.84 29.36 12.68
N ALA A 36 -3.83 28.50 12.63
CA ALA A 36 -3.16 27.98 13.81
C ALA A 36 -1.94 28.83 14.21
N ALA A 37 -1.19 29.36 13.24
CA ALA A 37 -0.07 30.28 13.47
C ALA A 37 0.13 31.22 12.29
N LYS A 38 0.83 32.34 12.54
CA LYS A 38 1.35 33.24 11.51
C LYS A 38 2.88 33.27 11.58
N VAL A 39 3.51 33.03 10.45
CA VAL A 39 4.97 33.01 10.31
C VAL A 39 5.35 34.10 9.31
N ASN A 40 5.72 35.26 9.80
CA ASN A 40 5.91 36.48 9.01
C ASN A 40 4.62 36.87 8.28
N LYS A 41 4.59 36.71 6.93
CA LYS A 41 3.42 37.03 6.08
C LYS A 41 2.56 35.80 5.76
N GLU A 42 3.03 34.61 6.07
CA GLU A 42 2.37 33.36 5.74
C GLU A 42 1.57 32.82 6.94
N GLU A 43 0.54 32.07 6.66
CA GLU A 43 -0.36 31.51 7.67
C GLU A 43 -0.34 29.98 7.63
N ILE A 44 -0.19 29.36 8.79
CA ILE A 44 -0.33 27.92 8.96
C ILE A 44 -1.77 27.65 9.43
N SER A 45 -2.50 26.86 8.67
CA SER A 45 -3.89 26.53 8.95
C SER A 45 -4.04 25.27 9.82
N VAL A 46 -5.15 25.20 10.57
CA VAL A 46 -5.56 23.99 11.29
C VAL A 46 -5.73 22.81 10.30
N HIS A 47 -6.13 23.09 9.07
CA HIS A 47 -6.29 22.07 8.04
C HIS A 47 -4.94 21.40 7.67
N GLN A 48 -3.85 22.16 7.58
CA GLN A 48 -2.51 21.61 7.36
C GLN A 48 -2.06 20.69 8.50
N ILE A 49 -2.35 21.09 9.75
CA ILE A 49 -2.05 20.25 10.93
C ILE A 49 -2.84 18.94 10.84
N ASN A 50 -4.15 19.02 10.61
CA ASN A 50 -5.00 17.85 10.49
C ASN A 50 -4.59 16.91 9.35
N PHE A 51 -4.19 17.46 8.21
CA PHE A 51 -3.66 16.68 7.09
C PHE A 51 -2.43 15.86 7.49
N VAL A 52 -1.50 16.45 8.25
CA VAL A 52 -0.32 15.74 8.73
C VAL A 52 -0.68 14.70 9.80
N LEU A 53 -1.61 15.03 10.71
CA LEU A 53 -2.08 14.09 11.75
C LEU A 53 -2.77 12.86 11.15
N GLN A 54 -3.57 13.04 10.11
CA GLN A 54 -4.25 11.93 9.41
C GLN A 54 -3.27 10.92 8.79
N GLN A 55 -2.05 11.35 8.47
CA GLN A 55 -1.01 10.45 7.96
C GLN A 55 -0.31 9.64 9.06
N GLN A 56 -0.48 10.01 10.33
CA GLN A 56 0.08 9.29 11.48
C GLN A 56 -0.81 8.11 11.86
N ARG A 57 -0.37 6.90 11.55
CA ARG A 57 -1.11 5.68 11.92
C ARG A 57 -1.03 5.44 13.43
N GLY A 58 -2.16 5.13 14.04
CA GLY A 58 -2.21 4.69 15.45
C GLY A 58 -2.22 5.83 16.48
N LEU A 59 -2.45 7.07 16.05
CA LEU A 59 -2.63 8.19 16.98
C LEU A 59 -3.92 8.00 17.78
N LYS A 60 -3.78 7.96 19.11
CA LYS A 60 -4.93 7.85 20.00
C LYS A 60 -5.58 9.23 20.23
N PRO A 61 -6.92 9.30 20.46
CA PRO A 61 -7.61 10.57 20.66
C PRO A 61 -6.99 11.44 21.76
N GLU A 62 -6.58 10.85 22.87
CA GLU A 62 -5.95 11.55 24.00
C GLU A 62 -4.58 12.14 23.69
N GLN A 63 -3.95 11.72 22.60
CA GLN A 63 -2.66 12.22 22.15
C GLN A 63 -2.77 13.28 21.06
N ALA A 64 -3.98 13.51 20.52
CA ALA A 64 -4.20 14.36 19.36
C ALA A 64 -3.76 15.81 19.60
N ASP A 65 -4.06 16.38 20.77
CA ASP A 65 -3.70 17.76 21.10
C ASP A 65 -2.18 17.95 21.22
N ALA A 66 -1.49 17.01 21.88
CA ALA A 66 -0.04 17.08 22.03
C ALA A 66 0.65 16.88 20.68
N ALA A 67 0.19 15.92 19.89
CA ALA A 67 0.68 15.69 18.52
C ALA A 67 0.40 16.89 17.61
N GLY A 68 -0.77 17.52 17.73
CA GLY A 68 -1.12 18.73 17.00
C GLY A 68 -0.16 19.88 17.26
N LYS A 69 0.22 20.11 18.52
CA LYS A 69 1.23 21.12 18.88
C LYS A 69 2.58 20.81 18.28
N GLN A 70 3.05 19.54 18.34
CA GLN A 70 4.34 19.14 17.76
C GLN A 70 4.34 19.29 16.23
N VAL A 71 3.21 18.95 15.57
CA VAL A 71 3.05 19.16 14.13
C VAL A 71 3.10 20.65 13.79
N LEU A 72 2.44 21.50 14.59
CA LEU A 72 2.46 22.95 14.37
C LEU A 72 3.89 23.50 14.45
N GLU A 73 4.66 23.19 15.49
CA GLU A 73 6.06 23.64 15.61
C GLU A 73 6.90 23.20 14.41
N ARG A 74 6.75 21.94 13.98
CA ARG A 74 7.44 21.45 12.78
C ARG A 74 7.02 22.20 11.50
N LEU A 75 5.75 22.56 11.36
CA LEU A 75 5.27 23.35 10.22
C LEU A 75 5.80 24.78 10.28
N VAL A 76 5.96 25.38 11.46
CA VAL A 76 6.62 26.68 11.65
C VAL A 76 8.07 26.62 11.17
N ASP A 77 8.84 25.63 11.64
CA ASP A 77 10.23 25.46 11.22
C ASP A 77 10.34 25.22 9.71
N GLN A 78 9.44 24.41 9.16
CA GLN A 78 9.38 24.16 7.71
C GLN A 78 9.08 25.43 6.91
N GLU A 79 8.16 26.27 7.39
CA GLU A 79 7.82 27.52 6.75
C GLU A 79 9.00 28.53 6.79
N LEU A 80 9.67 28.65 7.92
CA LEU A 80 10.87 29.49 8.03
C LEU A 80 11.99 29.03 7.06
N ALA A 81 12.20 27.71 6.96
CA ALA A 81 13.15 27.14 6.03
C ALA A 81 12.75 27.38 4.57
N LEU A 82 11.44 27.26 4.25
CA LEU A 82 10.91 27.53 2.91
C LEU A 82 11.11 28.98 2.50
N GLN A 83 10.78 29.94 3.37
CA GLN A 83 11.01 31.37 3.12
C GLN A 83 12.49 31.65 2.86
N LYS A 84 13.38 31.06 3.66
CA LYS A 84 14.81 31.20 3.45
C LYS A 84 15.31 30.59 2.15
N ALA A 85 14.76 29.43 1.78
CA ALA A 85 15.07 28.79 0.51
C ALA A 85 14.64 29.66 -0.69
N GLN A 86 13.47 30.30 -0.60
CA GLN A 86 12.97 31.23 -1.61
C GLN A 86 13.84 32.49 -1.72
N ASP A 87 14.28 33.08 -0.60
CA ASP A 87 15.22 34.20 -0.59
C ASP A 87 16.53 33.84 -1.33
N LEU A 88 17.01 32.61 -1.13
CA LEU A 88 18.20 32.07 -1.77
C LEU A 88 17.94 31.55 -3.20
N LYS A 89 16.67 31.58 -3.67
CA LYS A 89 16.22 31.08 -4.98
C LYS A 89 16.48 29.58 -5.20
N LEU A 90 16.53 28.79 -4.14
CA LEU A 90 16.77 27.35 -4.22
C LEU A 90 15.59 26.63 -4.92
N ASP A 91 14.39 27.18 -4.84
CA ASP A 91 13.18 26.73 -5.56
C ASP A 91 13.32 26.79 -7.09
N ARG A 92 14.28 27.58 -7.59
CA ARG A 92 14.59 27.76 -9.02
C ARG A 92 15.80 26.96 -9.49
N GLU A 93 16.50 26.29 -8.60
CA GLU A 93 17.61 25.43 -8.97
C GLU A 93 17.13 24.28 -9.88
N PRO A 94 17.85 23.95 -10.97
CA PRO A 94 17.42 22.91 -11.92
C PRO A 94 17.11 21.57 -11.24
N ARG A 95 17.89 21.18 -10.23
CA ARG A 95 17.68 19.96 -9.47
C ARG A 95 16.37 19.99 -8.68
N VAL A 96 16.08 21.11 -8.01
CA VAL A 96 14.86 21.27 -7.20
C VAL A 96 13.62 21.29 -8.10
N VAL A 97 13.70 22.04 -9.21
CA VAL A 97 12.62 22.08 -10.22
C VAL A 97 12.32 20.68 -10.77
N GLN A 98 13.35 19.90 -11.12
CA GLN A 98 13.16 18.52 -11.59
C GLN A 98 12.52 17.62 -10.54
N GLN A 99 12.93 17.75 -9.26
CA GLN A 99 12.33 16.98 -8.16
C GLN A 99 10.86 17.35 -7.92
N LEU A 100 10.54 18.65 -7.97
CA LEU A 100 9.15 19.12 -7.83
C LEU A 100 8.26 18.62 -8.96
N GLU A 101 8.74 18.69 -10.22
CA GLU A 101 8.00 18.18 -11.37
C GLU A 101 7.81 16.65 -11.32
N ALA A 102 8.83 15.92 -10.90
CA ALA A 102 8.73 14.46 -10.71
C ALA A 102 7.71 14.11 -9.63
N ALA A 103 7.79 14.75 -8.47
CA ALA A 103 6.86 14.54 -7.36
C ALA A 103 5.42 14.89 -7.75
N ARG A 104 5.23 16.03 -8.44
CA ARG A 104 3.91 16.45 -8.93
C ARG A 104 3.29 15.41 -9.86
N ARG A 105 4.06 14.91 -10.83
CA ARG A 105 3.58 13.88 -11.78
C ARG A 105 3.21 12.58 -11.05
N GLU A 106 4.04 12.16 -10.10
CA GLU A 106 3.78 10.95 -9.31
C GLU A 106 2.51 11.08 -8.49
N ILE A 107 2.31 12.20 -7.78
CA ILE A 107 1.13 12.45 -6.96
C ILE A 107 -0.14 12.43 -7.82
N ILE A 108 -0.14 13.15 -8.97
CA ILE A 108 -1.31 13.21 -9.86
C ILE A 108 -1.61 11.83 -10.46
N ALA A 109 -0.58 11.11 -10.93
CA ALA A 109 -0.75 9.77 -11.48
C ALA A 109 -1.31 8.80 -10.43
N ARG A 110 -0.79 8.83 -9.21
CA ARG A 110 -1.28 8.01 -8.09
C ARG A 110 -2.74 8.33 -7.78
N ALA A 111 -3.09 9.61 -7.66
CA ALA A 111 -4.47 10.03 -7.41
C ALA A 111 -5.45 9.51 -8.48
N TYR A 112 -5.04 9.51 -9.75
CA TYR A 112 -5.84 8.92 -10.83
C TYR A 112 -6.03 7.41 -10.66
N LEU A 113 -4.95 6.67 -10.34
CA LEU A 113 -5.02 5.22 -10.14
C LEU A 113 -5.87 4.86 -8.92
N GLU A 114 -5.73 5.60 -7.83
CA GLU A 114 -6.57 5.44 -6.63
C GLU A 114 -8.05 5.67 -6.97
N LYS A 115 -8.35 6.76 -7.68
CA LYS A 115 -9.71 7.07 -8.15
C LYS A 115 -10.29 5.99 -9.06
N THR A 116 -9.45 5.45 -9.96
CA THR A 116 -9.84 4.32 -10.81
C THR A 116 -10.15 3.08 -9.97
N GLY A 117 -9.33 2.79 -8.96
CA GLY A 117 -9.54 1.67 -8.05
C GLY A 117 -10.80 1.79 -7.18
N GLU A 118 -11.24 3.01 -6.84
CA GLU A 118 -12.48 3.22 -6.08
C GLU A 118 -13.74 2.69 -6.77
N ALA A 119 -13.70 2.52 -8.10
CA ALA A 119 -14.79 1.92 -8.86
C ALA A 119 -14.96 0.41 -8.61
N ALA A 120 -14.05 -0.23 -7.87
CA ALA A 120 -14.15 -1.65 -7.56
C ALA A 120 -15.38 -1.93 -6.67
N PRO A 121 -16.25 -2.86 -7.07
CA PRO A 121 -17.39 -3.24 -6.26
C PRO A 121 -16.92 -3.96 -4.99
N LYS A 122 -17.70 -3.85 -3.94
CA LYS A 122 -17.48 -4.68 -2.74
C LYS A 122 -17.74 -6.15 -3.10
N PRO A 123 -16.95 -7.08 -2.58
CA PRO A 123 -17.19 -8.50 -2.80
C PRO A 123 -18.57 -8.92 -2.28
N ALA A 124 -19.25 -9.77 -3.04
CA ALA A 124 -20.50 -10.36 -2.60
C ALA A 124 -20.24 -11.40 -1.49
N PRO A 125 -21.21 -11.64 -0.58
CA PRO A 125 -21.10 -12.67 0.45
C PRO A 125 -20.74 -14.05 -0.10
N GLU A 126 -21.26 -14.39 -1.27
CA GLU A 126 -21.03 -15.67 -1.97
C GLU A 126 -19.57 -15.78 -2.45
N GLU A 127 -18.95 -14.67 -2.89
CA GLU A 127 -17.54 -14.63 -3.29
C GLU A 127 -16.63 -14.85 -2.09
N ILE A 128 -16.99 -14.29 -0.93
CA ILE A 128 -16.26 -14.45 0.31
C ILE A 128 -16.34 -15.91 0.78
N ALA A 129 -17.56 -16.50 0.82
CA ALA A 129 -17.77 -17.88 1.18
C ALA A 129 -17.04 -18.85 0.23
N LYS A 130 -17.09 -18.56 -1.09
CA LYS A 130 -16.35 -19.32 -2.08
C LYS A 130 -14.86 -19.26 -1.86
N TYR A 131 -14.28 -18.08 -1.63
CA TYR A 131 -12.84 -17.93 -1.37
C TYR A 131 -12.42 -18.71 -0.11
N TYR A 132 -13.23 -18.68 0.94
CA TYR A 132 -13.01 -19.45 2.16
C TYR A 132 -13.00 -20.96 1.90
N ALA A 133 -13.95 -21.45 1.08
CA ALA A 133 -14.05 -22.85 0.73
C ALA A 133 -12.92 -23.32 -0.21
N ASP A 134 -12.53 -22.49 -1.18
CA ASP A 134 -11.49 -22.78 -2.18
C ASP A 134 -10.07 -22.77 -1.59
N LYS A 135 -9.89 -22.20 -0.38
CA LYS A 135 -8.58 -22.05 0.27
C LYS A 135 -8.53 -22.70 1.65
N PRO A 136 -8.81 -24.03 1.76
CA PRO A 136 -8.89 -24.70 3.07
C PRO A 136 -7.60 -24.56 3.86
N ALA A 137 -6.44 -24.58 3.22
CA ALA A 137 -5.12 -24.44 3.86
C ALA A 137 -4.89 -23.08 4.52
N LEU A 138 -5.64 -22.03 4.13
CA LEU A 138 -5.62 -20.72 4.80
C LEU A 138 -6.58 -20.67 6.01
N PHE A 139 -7.60 -21.51 6.03
CA PHE A 139 -8.72 -21.37 6.95
C PHE A 139 -9.06 -22.68 7.71
N LYS A 140 -9.86 -23.54 7.12
CA LYS A 140 -10.33 -24.78 7.78
C LYS A 140 -9.19 -25.72 8.19
N GLU A 141 -8.16 -25.80 7.35
CA GLU A 141 -7.00 -26.67 7.53
C GLU A 141 -5.74 -25.83 7.80
N ARG A 142 -5.95 -24.59 8.24
CA ARG A 142 -4.85 -23.69 8.55
C ARG A 142 -3.91 -24.28 9.57
N ARG A 143 -2.61 -24.19 9.28
CA ARG A 143 -1.54 -24.65 10.18
C ARG A 143 -0.58 -23.49 10.45
N ILE A 144 0.11 -23.60 11.57
CA ILE A 144 1.33 -22.83 11.85
C ILE A 144 2.48 -23.79 11.61
N TYR A 145 3.41 -23.35 10.77
CA TYR A 145 4.53 -24.14 10.29
C TYR A 145 5.82 -23.70 10.97
N ASN A 146 6.52 -24.65 11.61
CA ASN A 146 7.90 -24.46 12.04
C ASN A 146 8.77 -24.91 10.89
N ILE A 147 9.48 -23.98 10.28
CA ILE A 147 10.32 -24.23 9.09
C ILE A 147 11.77 -23.92 9.37
N GLN A 148 12.65 -24.74 8.82
CA GLN A 148 14.08 -24.45 8.68
C GLN A 148 14.34 -24.13 7.23
N GLU A 149 14.88 -22.95 6.97
CA GLU A 149 15.29 -22.48 5.64
C GLU A 149 16.81 -22.58 5.53
N ILE A 150 17.31 -23.20 4.45
CA ILE A 150 18.73 -23.33 4.16
C ILE A 150 18.95 -22.68 2.79
N ALA A 151 19.53 -21.49 2.77
CA ALA A 151 19.93 -20.80 1.56
C ALA A 151 21.29 -21.36 1.11
N ILE A 152 21.41 -21.76 -0.14
CA ILE A 152 22.60 -22.37 -0.71
C ILE A 152 23.04 -21.55 -1.91
N GLU A 153 24.27 -21.06 -1.91
CA GLU A 153 24.87 -20.44 -3.08
C GLU A 153 25.27 -21.52 -4.07
N ALA A 154 24.68 -21.53 -5.26
CA ALA A 154 24.93 -22.52 -6.27
C ALA A 154 24.71 -21.95 -7.68
N LYS A 155 25.44 -22.49 -8.66
CA LYS A 155 25.17 -22.17 -10.05
C LYS A 155 23.92 -22.91 -10.53
N PRO A 156 23.19 -22.39 -11.55
CA PRO A 156 21.97 -23.00 -12.05
C PRO A 156 22.12 -24.50 -12.40
N GLU A 157 23.26 -24.87 -12.97
CA GLU A 157 23.57 -26.27 -13.35
C GLU A 157 23.76 -27.22 -12.16
N GLN A 158 24.01 -26.68 -10.96
CA GLN A 158 24.19 -27.48 -9.74
C GLN A 158 22.86 -27.75 -9.01
N VAL A 159 21.82 -27.01 -9.31
CA VAL A 159 20.54 -27.04 -8.55
C VAL A 159 19.88 -28.43 -8.66
N GLU A 160 19.90 -29.06 -9.82
CA GLU A 160 19.35 -30.41 -9.99
C GLU A 160 20.16 -31.47 -9.24
N GLY A 161 21.49 -31.33 -9.20
CA GLY A 161 22.35 -32.18 -8.39
C GLY A 161 22.06 -32.05 -6.89
N LEU A 162 21.84 -30.82 -6.41
CA LEU A 162 21.43 -30.57 -5.05
C LEU A 162 20.05 -31.18 -4.73
N ARG A 163 19.09 -31.09 -5.66
CA ARG A 163 17.78 -31.72 -5.53
C ARG A 163 17.89 -33.24 -5.40
N ALA A 164 18.65 -33.87 -6.27
CA ALA A 164 18.88 -35.32 -6.22
C ALA A 164 19.51 -35.76 -4.89
N LYS A 165 20.48 -34.99 -4.39
CA LYS A 165 21.11 -35.24 -3.07
C LYS A 165 20.17 -35.04 -1.90
N LEU A 166 19.31 -34.02 -1.94
CA LEU A 166 18.30 -33.82 -0.91
C LEU A 166 17.31 -35.00 -0.84
N VAL A 167 16.86 -35.47 -2.02
CA VAL A 167 15.94 -36.63 -2.10
C VAL A 167 16.60 -37.91 -1.61
N ALA A 168 17.89 -38.11 -1.87
CA ALA A 168 18.66 -39.30 -1.45
C ALA A 168 19.07 -39.27 0.04
N ALA A 169 19.08 -38.09 0.67
CA ALA A 169 19.42 -37.93 2.08
C ALA A 169 18.34 -38.53 2.98
N LYS A 170 18.76 -39.31 3.99
CA LYS A 170 17.84 -39.89 4.96
C LYS A 170 17.36 -38.84 5.98
N THR A 171 18.21 -37.88 6.29
CA THR A 171 17.94 -36.79 7.20
C THR A 171 18.43 -35.48 6.60
N VAL A 172 17.90 -34.36 7.13
CA VAL A 172 18.40 -33.01 6.77
C VAL A 172 19.89 -32.86 7.14
N ASN A 173 20.32 -33.47 8.23
CA ASN A 173 21.73 -33.44 8.63
C ASN A 173 22.64 -34.13 7.62
N ASP A 174 22.26 -35.26 7.05
CA ASP A 174 23.03 -35.93 5.98
C ASP A 174 23.23 -34.99 4.76
N PHE A 175 22.18 -34.20 4.45
CA PHE A 175 22.26 -33.21 3.37
C PHE A 175 23.17 -32.04 3.75
N ILE A 176 23.10 -31.53 4.98
CA ILE A 176 24.00 -30.49 5.48
C ILE A 176 25.45 -30.96 5.47
N ASP A 177 25.73 -32.19 5.86
CA ASP A 177 27.08 -32.76 5.84
C ASP A 177 27.60 -32.93 4.40
N PHE A 178 26.73 -33.30 3.45
CA PHE A 178 27.08 -33.26 2.04
C PHE A 178 27.42 -31.82 1.57
N LEU A 179 26.64 -30.80 1.95
CA LEU A 179 26.95 -29.41 1.57
C LEU A 179 28.31 -28.97 2.10
N LYS A 180 28.66 -29.32 3.35
CA LYS A 180 29.98 -29.04 3.95
C LYS A 180 31.09 -29.77 3.18
N ALA A 181 30.93 -31.07 2.96
CA ALA A 181 31.93 -31.90 2.26
C ALA A 181 32.17 -31.44 0.82
N SER A 182 31.16 -30.88 0.18
CA SER A 182 31.21 -30.34 -1.18
C SER A 182 31.57 -28.85 -1.26
N ASN A 183 31.93 -28.22 -0.14
CA ASN A 183 32.30 -26.79 -0.02
C ASN A 183 31.23 -25.82 -0.56
N PHE A 184 29.97 -26.14 -0.42
CA PHE A 184 28.91 -25.17 -0.70
C PHE A 184 28.84 -24.14 0.40
N ASN A 185 28.70 -22.85 0.03
CA ASN A 185 28.32 -21.80 0.94
C ASN A 185 26.82 -21.91 1.23
N PHE A 186 26.46 -22.01 2.49
CA PHE A 186 25.06 -22.05 2.88
C PHE A 186 24.85 -21.36 4.24
N ALA A 187 23.63 -20.84 4.42
CA ALA A 187 23.18 -20.26 5.68
C ALA A 187 21.82 -20.84 6.08
N GLY A 188 21.68 -21.18 7.36
CA GLY A 188 20.43 -21.71 7.90
C GLY A 188 19.69 -20.68 8.75
N ASN A 189 18.36 -20.66 8.64
CA ASN A 189 17.46 -19.88 9.48
C ASN A 189 16.28 -20.73 9.92
N GLN A 190 15.73 -20.44 11.09
CA GLN A 190 14.49 -21.06 11.57
C GLN A 190 13.41 -19.99 11.72
N ALA A 191 12.20 -20.31 11.29
CA ALA A 191 11.07 -19.41 11.34
C ALA A 191 9.80 -20.17 11.71
N VAL A 192 8.93 -19.51 12.46
CA VAL A 192 7.56 -19.94 12.69
C VAL A 192 6.66 -19.08 11.81
N ARG A 193 5.98 -19.71 10.87
CA ARG A 193 5.14 -18.99 9.91
C ARG A 193 3.72 -19.54 9.92
N PRO A 194 2.71 -18.73 10.19
CA PRO A 194 1.34 -19.12 9.93
C PRO A 194 1.10 -19.21 8.41
N ALA A 195 0.08 -20.00 8.02
CA ALA A 195 -0.23 -20.29 6.63
C ALA A 195 -0.28 -19.05 5.71
N GLU A 196 -0.84 -17.95 6.19
CA GLU A 196 -0.99 -16.69 5.45
C GLU A 196 0.34 -15.95 5.20
N GLN A 197 1.42 -16.32 5.89
CA GLN A 197 2.78 -15.78 5.65
C GLN A 197 3.58 -16.59 4.63
N LEU A 198 3.04 -17.72 4.18
CA LEU A 198 3.64 -18.52 3.13
C LEU A 198 3.20 -18.02 1.75
N PRO A 199 4.03 -18.17 0.70
CA PRO A 199 3.61 -17.86 -0.66
C PRO A 199 2.35 -18.65 -1.04
N LEU A 200 1.30 -17.96 -1.48
CA LEU A 200 0.00 -18.59 -1.78
C LEU A 200 0.09 -19.69 -2.84
N ASN A 201 0.96 -19.54 -3.83
CA ASN A 201 1.21 -20.53 -4.88
C ASN A 201 1.90 -21.80 -4.37
N MET A 202 2.47 -21.76 -3.17
CA MET A 202 3.14 -22.90 -2.54
C MET A 202 2.38 -23.47 -1.35
N LEU A 203 1.35 -22.77 -0.89
CA LEU A 203 0.63 -23.12 0.34
C LEU A 203 0.05 -24.54 0.26
N ASP A 204 -0.52 -24.94 -0.87
CA ASP A 204 -1.05 -26.30 -1.07
C ASP A 204 0.04 -27.38 -0.98
N THR A 205 1.26 -27.04 -1.37
CA THR A 205 2.42 -27.92 -1.21
C THR A 205 2.80 -28.05 0.25
N PHE A 206 2.90 -26.93 0.97
CA PHE A 206 3.15 -26.94 2.41
C PHE A 206 2.06 -27.68 3.20
N ALA A 207 0.81 -27.50 2.83
CA ALA A 207 -0.31 -28.17 3.48
C ALA A 207 -0.23 -29.71 3.36
N LYS A 208 0.34 -30.22 2.27
CA LYS A 208 0.54 -31.67 2.04
C LYS A 208 1.82 -32.22 2.66
N MET A 209 2.76 -31.35 3.03
CA MET A 209 3.99 -31.79 3.67
C MET A 209 3.75 -32.39 5.05
N LYS A 210 4.49 -33.45 5.35
CA LYS A 210 4.59 -34.02 6.68
C LYS A 210 5.79 -33.47 7.42
N ASP A 211 5.72 -33.45 8.73
CA ASP A 211 6.84 -33.04 9.57
C ASP A 211 8.09 -33.89 9.25
N GLY A 212 9.23 -33.25 9.13
CA GLY A 212 10.50 -33.84 8.67
C GLY A 212 10.73 -33.81 7.16
N GLN A 213 9.74 -33.49 6.34
CA GLN A 213 9.91 -33.38 4.90
C GLN A 213 10.59 -32.06 4.49
N ALA A 214 11.36 -32.15 3.42
CA ALA A 214 12.06 -31.01 2.85
C ALA A 214 11.73 -30.85 1.36
N MET A 215 11.79 -29.59 0.88
CA MET A 215 11.69 -29.26 -0.53
C MET A 215 12.81 -28.29 -0.92
N LEU A 216 13.27 -28.39 -2.16
CA LEU A 216 14.25 -27.48 -2.73
C LEU A 216 13.59 -26.56 -3.75
N LEU A 217 13.81 -25.26 -3.57
CA LEU A 217 13.30 -24.17 -4.41
C LEU A 217 14.47 -23.48 -5.09
N PRO A 218 14.39 -23.20 -6.39
CA PRO A 218 15.36 -22.33 -7.03
C PRO A 218 15.30 -20.92 -6.46
N SER A 219 16.43 -20.26 -6.31
CA SER A 219 16.54 -18.87 -5.92
C SER A 219 17.44 -18.09 -6.88
N ALA A 220 17.43 -16.77 -6.82
CA ALA A 220 18.23 -15.92 -7.70
C ALA A 220 19.74 -16.21 -7.59
N ASN A 221 20.22 -16.61 -6.41
CA ASN A 221 21.64 -16.86 -6.13
C ASN A 221 21.95 -18.36 -5.91
N GLY A 222 21.05 -19.26 -6.35
CA GLY A 222 21.25 -20.71 -6.20
C GLY A 222 19.98 -21.45 -5.82
N ALA A 223 19.93 -22.03 -4.62
CA ALA A 223 18.78 -22.79 -4.15
C ALA A 223 18.44 -22.48 -2.69
N GLN A 224 17.19 -22.67 -2.34
CA GLN A 224 16.70 -22.62 -0.97
C GLN A 224 16.07 -23.97 -0.63
N VAL A 225 16.54 -24.62 0.42
CA VAL A 225 15.88 -25.79 0.98
C VAL A 225 14.99 -25.35 2.13
N VAL A 226 13.74 -25.77 2.10
CA VAL A 226 12.77 -25.52 3.15
C VAL A 226 12.40 -26.86 3.77
N VAL A 227 12.63 -26.99 5.06
CA VAL A 227 12.33 -28.18 5.85
C VAL A 227 11.18 -27.89 6.79
N LEU A 228 10.13 -28.68 6.74
CA LEU A 228 9.07 -28.62 7.72
C LEU A 228 9.49 -29.38 8.98
N THR A 229 9.97 -28.66 10.00
CA THR A 229 10.42 -29.30 11.25
C THR A 229 9.26 -29.69 12.18
N GLY A 230 8.11 -29.08 11.99
CA GLY A 230 6.88 -29.36 12.72
C GLY A 230 5.76 -28.45 12.32
N SER A 231 4.55 -28.84 12.64
CA SER A 231 3.38 -27.98 12.39
C SER A 231 2.27 -28.26 13.39
N ARG A 232 1.42 -27.28 13.61
CA ARG A 232 0.22 -27.43 14.42
C ARG A 232 -1.00 -26.90 13.67
N ALA A 233 -2.12 -27.58 13.79
CA ALA A 233 -3.39 -27.11 13.27
C ALA A 233 -3.89 -25.92 14.10
N GLU A 234 -4.32 -24.89 13.41
CA GLU A 234 -4.93 -23.71 14.02
C GLU A 234 -5.98 -23.14 13.06
N PRO A 235 -7.12 -23.85 12.92
CA PRO A 235 -8.17 -23.47 11.98
C PRO A 235 -8.81 -22.14 12.35
N VAL A 236 -9.29 -21.43 11.33
CA VAL A 236 -10.05 -20.19 11.47
C VAL A 236 -11.39 -20.40 10.79
N ASP A 237 -12.46 -20.13 11.51
CA ASP A 237 -13.81 -20.21 10.97
C ASP A 237 -14.10 -19.07 9.99
N GLU A 238 -15.17 -19.24 9.19
CA GLU A 238 -15.54 -18.26 8.16
C GLU A 238 -15.88 -16.89 8.74
N ALA A 239 -16.56 -16.85 9.89
CA ALA A 239 -16.97 -15.59 10.51
C ALA A 239 -15.75 -14.72 10.88
N ARG A 240 -14.71 -15.34 11.42
CA ARG A 240 -13.45 -14.68 11.76
C ARG A 240 -12.62 -14.34 10.53
N ALA A 241 -12.65 -15.17 9.49
CA ALA A 241 -11.91 -14.95 8.25
C ALA A 241 -12.55 -13.88 7.34
N ARG A 242 -13.87 -13.71 7.44
CA ARG A 242 -14.67 -12.84 6.55
C ARG A 242 -14.10 -11.43 6.35
N PRO A 243 -13.75 -10.65 7.38
CA PRO A 243 -13.24 -9.28 7.18
C PRO A 243 -11.92 -9.25 6.39
N ALA A 244 -11.04 -10.23 6.64
CA ALA A 244 -9.76 -10.33 5.94
C ALA A 244 -9.95 -10.74 4.47
N ILE A 245 -10.86 -11.68 4.21
CA ILE A 245 -11.21 -12.11 2.85
C ILE A 245 -11.84 -10.96 2.06
N GLU A 246 -12.80 -10.24 2.67
CA GLU A 246 -13.46 -9.08 2.05
C GLU A 246 -12.41 -8.04 1.63
N GLN A 247 -11.52 -7.69 2.54
CA GLN A 247 -10.46 -6.72 2.25
C GLN A 247 -9.51 -7.20 1.15
N PHE A 248 -9.13 -8.47 1.16
CA PHE A 248 -8.29 -9.07 0.13
C PHE A 248 -8.95 -9.03 -1.25
N LEU A 249 -10.19 -9.51 -1.35
CA LEU A 249 -10.94 -9.53 -2.61
C LEU A 249 -11.17 -8.13 -3.16
N LEU A 250 -11.49 -7.17 -2.27
CA LEU A 250 -11.63 -5.77 -2.66
C LEU A 250 -10.32 -5.19 -3.21
N ASN A 251 -9.20 -5.45 -2.54
CA ASN A 251 -7.89 -4.97 -3.00
C ASN A 251 -7.50 -5.62 -4.33
N ASP A 252 -7.78 -6.91 -4.50
CA ASP A 252 -7.53 -7.61 -5.76
C ASP A 252 -8.40 -7.07 -6.91
N ALA A 253 -9.68 -6.79 -6.65
CA ALA A 253 -10.57 -6.15 -7.60
C ALA A 253 -10.08 -4.74 -8.00
N LYS A 254 -9.66 -3.92 -7.03
CA LYS A 254 -9.07 -2.60 -7.28
C LYS A 254 -7.83 -2.71 -8.17
N ARG A 255 -6.92 -3.62 -7.85
CA ARG A 255 -5.71 -3.85 -8.64
C ARG A 255 -6.04 -4.26 -10.08
N LYS A 256 -6.95 -5.22 -10.27
CA LYS A 256 -7.38 -5.68 -11.61
C LYS A 256 -8.01 -4.56 -12.45
N ILE A 257 -8.83 -3.71 -11.85
CA ILE A 257 -9.43 -2.56 -12.55
C ILE A 257 -8.34 -1.58 -12.98
N VAL A 258 -7.40 -1.25 -12.09
CA VAL A 258 -6.28 -0.35 -12.40
C VAL A 258 -5.40 -0.94 -13.51
N GLU A 259 -5.04 -2.21 -13.43
CA GLU A 259 -4.23 -2.89 -14.45
C GLU A 259 -4.94 -2.92 -15.82
N SER A 260 -6.23 -3.24 -15.83
CA SER A 260 -7.05 -3.24 -17.04
C SER A 260 -7.14 -1.84 -17.65
N ASN A 261 -7.38 -0.83 -16.84
CA ASN A 261 -7.45 0.57 -17.26
C ASN A 261 -6.11 1.03 -17.86
N LEU A 262 -4.99 0.78 -17.17
CA LEU A 262 -3.66 1.10 -17.69
C LEU A 262 -3.36 0.39 -19.01
N LYS A 263 -3.75 -0.89 -19.13
CA LYS A 263 -3.58 -1.65 -20.38
C LYS A 263 -4.39 -1.01 -21.51
N ALA A 264 -5.63 -0.63 -21.26
CA ALA A 264 -6.48 0.05 -22.25
C ALA A 264 -5.89 1.40 -22.67
N MET A 265 -5.44 2.21 -21.69
CA MET A 265 -4.79 3.50 -21.97
C MET A 265 -3.52 3.32 -22.81
N ARG A 266 -2.68 2.33 -22.50
CA ARG A 266 -1.47 2.03 -23.28
C ARG A 266 -1.80 1.61 -24.71
N SER A 267 -2.85 0.82 -24.90
CA SER A 267 -3.29 0.38 -26.24
C SER A 267 -3.85 1.53 -27.08
N ALA A 268 -4.48 2.52 -26.46
CA ALA A 268 -5.03 3.70 -27.14
C ALA A 268 -3.98 4.79 -27.40
N ALA A 269 -2.87 4.79 -26.66
CA ALA A 269 -1.83 5.81 -26.76
C ALA A 269 -0.86 5.54 -27.90
N LYS A 270 -0.40 6.60 -28.57
CA LYS A 270 0.75 6.53 -29.48
C LYS A 270 2.04 6.57 -28.66
N ILE A 271 2.60 5.42 -28.35
CA ILE A 271 3.86 5.30 -27.59
C ILE A 271 4.99 5.04 -28.57
N GLN A 272 5.97 5.93 -28.61
CA GLN A 272 7.18 5.80 -29.42
C GLN A 272 8.39 5.81 -28.50
N TYR A 273 9.15 4.72 -28.54
CA TYR A 273 10.43 4.63 -27.86
C TYR A 273 11.54 5.14 -28.76
N VAL A 274 12.46 5.95 -28.24
CA VAL A 274 13.50 6.61 -29.03
C VAL A 274 14.89 6.40 -28.44
N GLY A 275 15.91 6.47 -29.32
CA GLY A 275 17.31 6.31 -28.94
C GLY A 275 17.59 4.91 -28.36
N LYS A 276 18.42 4.84 -27.35
CA LYS A 276 18.79 3.58 -26.67
C LYS A 276 17.61 2.84 -26.03
N PHE A 277 16.46 3.46 -25.90
CA PHE A 277 15.25 2.84 -25.34
C PHE A 277 14.33 2.25 -26.43
N ALA A 278 14.66 2.39 -27.70
CA ALA A 278 13.93 1.75 -28.81
C ALA A 278 14.22 0.25 -28.89
N GLU A 279 15.44 -0.17 -28.52
CA GLU A 279 15.84 -1.58 -28.46
C GLU A 279 15.31 -2.23 -27.18
N GLY A 280 14.62 -3.35 -27.31
CA GLY A 280 14.03 -4.08 -26.16
C GLY A 280 12.77 -3.48 -25.55
N ALA A 281 12.15 -2.50 -26.22
CA ALA A 281 10.90 -1.91 -25.72
C ALA A 281 9.77 -2.94 -25.66
N PRO A 282 8.96 -2.96 -24.57
CA PRO A 282 7.79 -3.84 -24.49
C PRO A 282 6.82 -3.57 -25.65
N GLY A 283 6.67 -4.49 -26.57
CA GLY A 283 5.82 -4.38 -27.75
C GLY A 283 6.55 -4.46 -29.11
N VAL A 284 7.87 -4.48 -29.13
CA VAL A 284 8.66 -4.63 -30.38
C VAL A 284 9.21 -6.07 -30.57
N ALA A 285 9.13 -6.90 -29.54
CA ALA A 285 9.48 -8.31 -29.66
C ALA A 285 8.24 -9.14 -29.96
N ALA A 286 8.18 -9.72 -31.17
CA ALA A 286 7.31 -10.83 -31.47
C ALA A 286 7.54 -11.96 -30.45
N ALA A 287 6.45 -12.39 -29.84
CA ALA A 287 6.22 -13.69 -29.22
C ALA A 287 7.44 -14.63 -29.04
N ALA A 288 8.21 -14.40 -27.99
CA ALA A 288 8.84 -15.49 -27.27
C ALA A 288 8.09 -15.66 -25.94
N PRO A 289 7.74 -16.86 -25.50
CA PRO A 289 7.05 -17.04 -24.23
C PRO A 289 7.94 -16.48 -23.14
N ALA A 290 7.55 -15.38 -22.55
CA ALA A 290 8.19 -14.83 -21.36
C ALA A 290 8.13 -15.92 -20.30
N ALA A 291 9.30 -16.37 -19.86
CA ALA A 291 9.42 -17.00 -18.56
C ALA A 291 8.68 -16.12 -17.54
N PRO A 292 7.90 -16.69 -16.63
CA PRO A 292 7.14 -15.90 -15.69
C PRO A 292 8.11 -14.99 -14.95
N ALA A 293 8.01 -13.69 -15.24
CA ALA A 293 8.61 -12.68 -14.39
C ALA A 293 8.18 -13.04 -12.97
N ALA A 294 9.15 -13.14 -12.07
CA ALA A 294 8.88 -13.28 -10.66
C ALA A 294 7.97 -12.09 -10.30
N THR A 295 6.68 -12.34 -10.35
CA THR A 295 5.68 -11.41 -9.84
C THR A 295 6.07 -11.19 -8.39
N ALA A 296 6.40 -9.94 -8.08
CA ALA A 296 6.42 -9.49 -6.71
C ALA A 296 5.17 -10.10 -6.08
N SER A 297 5.38 -11.03 -5.18
CA SER A 297 4.36 -11.83 -4.57
C SER A 297 3.30 -10.90 -4.01
N GLY A 298 2.17 -10.78 -4.70
CA GLY A 298 0.95 -10.30 -4.09
C GLY A 298 0.49 -11.32 -3.06
N GLY A 299 1.35 -11.57 -2.07
CA GLY A 299 0.96 -12.29 -0.87
C GLY A 299 -0.14 -11.48 -0.22
N LEU A 300 -1.13 -12.16 0.33
CA LEU A 300 -2.03 -11.55 1.31
C LEU A 300 -1.15 -10.79 2.28
N ASP A 301 -1.48 -9.51 2.51
CA ASP A 301 -0.79 -8.75 3.56
C ASP A 301 -0.98 -9.53 4.87
N ALA A 302 0.08 -10.21 5.30
CA ALA A 302 0.04 -11.08 6.47
C ALA A 302 -0.38 -10.32 7.73
N ASP A 303 0.00 -9.05 7.82
CA ASP A 303 -0.40 -8.19 8.92
C ASP A 303 -1.90 -7.84 8.83
N ALA A 304 -2.44 -7.63 7.62
CA ALA A 304 -3.86 -7.38 7.42
C ALA A 304 -4.70 -8.61 7.75
N ILE A 305 -4.27 -9.80 7.33
CA ILE A 305 -4.97 -11.06 7.65
C ILE A 305 -4.92 -11.33 9.16
N SER A 306 -3.74 -11.30 9.76
CA SER A 306 -3.56 -11.55 11.19
C SER A 306 -4.36 -10.57 12.04
N LYS A 307 -4.38 -9.29 11.65
CA LYS A 307 -5.15 -8.25 12.33
C LYS A 307 -6.66 -8.41 12.12
N GLY A 308 -7.09 -8.74 10.90
CA GLY A 308 -8.51 -8.97 10.57
C GLY A 308 -9.07 -10.21 11.26
N MET A 309 -8.26 -11.23 11.51
CA MET A 309 -8.65 -12.47 12.22
C MET A 309 -8.45 -12.38 13.75
N GLY A 310 -7.92 -11.28 14.28
CA GLY A 310 -7.65 -11.12 15.72
C GLY A 310 -6.60 -12.09 16.27
N LEU A 311 -5.72 -12.59 15.41
CA LEU A 311 -4.64 -13.50 15.80
C LEU A 311 -3.46 -12.70 16.34
N LYS A 312 -2.91 -13.09 17.50
CA LYS A 312 -1.66 -12.53 18.03
C LYS A 312 -0.48 -13.12 17.25
N LYS A 313 0.54 -12.29 17.05
CA LYS A 313 1.84 -12.73 16.53
C LYS A 313 2.52 -13.73 17.44
#